data_0ea3b29e30757677f58898a869f110c0
#
_entry.id   0ea3b29e30757677f58898a869f110c0
#
_cell.length_a   1.000
_cell.length_b   1.000
_cell.length_c   1.000
_cell.angle_alpha   90.00
_cell.angle_beta   90.00
_cell.angle_gamma   90.00
#
_symmetry.space_group_name_H-M   'P 1'
#
loop_
_entity.id
_entity.type
_entity.pdbx_description
1 polymer ?
#
loop_
_entity_poly.entity_id
_entity_poly.type
_entity_poly.pdbx_seq_one_letter_code
_entity_poly.pdbx_strand_id
1 'polypeptide(L)'
;MERREFVKSALVTAGMASGAAFGAEPDGKILAEVRQEFYQLRIYTLRTGPQLALTQGYFERALIPALNRLEMAPVGAFKLDIGPETPTYYVLVPATSAETLVALDTRLGKDTEYVKAASGFRDAPASAPAFVRAERSLLSAFAGWPKLVPPKKEKRIFQLRTYESPSQVAHVRKVQMFNEAEIEIFTRTGLTPVFFGDTLIGTRMPSLTYMLTFADTAELTAKWAAFSADPAWKGLSQMPGNTDAEIVSNISNLYLSPLSCSQI
;
A
#
# COMPACT_ATOMS: atom_id res chain seq x y z
N MET A 1 37.44 30.86 26.43
CA MET A 1 36.97 31.97 27.29
C MET A 1 35.47 32.08 27.06
N GLU A 2 34.84 31.58 28.00
CA GLU A 2 33.74 32.03 28.94
C GLU A 2 32.39 32.10 28.21
N ARG A 3 31.45 31.21 28.44
CA ARG A 3 30.68 30.82 29.65
C ARG A 3 29.66 31.85 30.12
N ARG A 4 28.38 31.35 30.16
CA ARG A 4 27.35 31.62 31.20
C ARG A 4 26.62 32.98 31.08
N GLU A 5 25.41 33.11 31.38
CA GLU A 5 24.20 32.52 31.99
C GLU A 5 23.10 33.57 31.81
N PHE A 6 21.82 33.27 31.78
CA PHE A 6 20.91 33.64 32.83
C PHE A 6 19.45 33.20 32.56
N VAL A 7 19.02 32.31 33.41
CA VAL A 7 17.59 32.05 33.72
C VAL A 7 17.20 33.01 34.83
N LYS A 8 16.03 33.65 34.72
CA LYS A 8 15.20 33.98 35.90
C LYS A 8 13.75 34.30 35.55
N SER A 9 12.93 33.44 36.05
CA SER A 9 11.56 33.56 36.57
C SER A 9 11.08 34.97 36.99
N ALA A 10 9.81 35.22 36.70
CA ALA A 10 8.95 36.00 37.60
C ALA A 10 7.52 35.46 37.55
N LEU A 11 7.11 34.82 38.63
CA LEU A 11 5.71 34.66 39.04
C LEU A 11 5.18 36.03 39.51
N VAL A 12 3.95 36.39 39.13
CA VAL A 12 3.09 37.26 39.90
C VAL A 12 1.66 36.72 39.92
N THR A 13 1.12 36.66 41.10
CA THR A 13 -0.15 36.11 41.57
C THR A 13 -1.31 37.09 41.48
N ALA A 14 -2.50 36.54 41.29
CA ALA A 14 -3.81 36.81 41.89
C ALA A 14 -4.63 38.04 41.46
N GLY A 15 -5.89 37.76 41.20
CA GLY A 15 -7.01 38.67 41.20
C GLY A 15 -8.30 38.03 40.71
N MET A 16 -9.15 37.56 41.62
CA MET A 16 -10.51 37.06 41.37
C MET A 16 -11.44 38.18 40.90
N ALA A 17 -12.34 37.90 39.95
CA ALA A 17 -13.71 38.41 39.97
C ALA A 17 -14.60 37.60 39.00
N SER A 18 -15.71 37.17 39.52
CA SER A 18 -16.83 36.43 38.97
C SER A 18 -17.52 37.11 37.77
N GLY A 19 -18.00 36.28 36.85
CA GLY A 19 -18.92 36.69 35.79
C GLY A 19 -19.38 35.49 34.98
N ALA A 20 -20.53 34.94 35.34
CA ALA A 20 -21.18 33.87 34.58
C ALA A 20 -21.62 34.37 33.20
N ALA A 21 -21.20 33.66 32.14
CA ALA A 21 -21.88 33.70 30.88
C ALA A 21 -21.90 32.27 30.29
N PHE A 22 -23.10 31.72 30.25
CA PHE A 22 -23.40 30.48 29.53
C PHE A 22 -23.09 30.71 28.04
N GLY A 23 -22.01 30.17 27.56
CA GLY A 23 -21.70 30.02 26.16
C GLY A 23 -21.86 28.55 25.78
N ALA A 24 -22.85 28.25 24.93
CA ALA A 24 -23.06 26.94 24.35
C ALA A 24 -21.76 26.49 23.64
N GLU A 25 -21.24 25.33 24.02
CA GLU A 25 -20.21 24.67 23.26
C GLU A 25 -20.78 24.31 21.86
N PRO A 26 -20.11 24.67 20.77
CA PRO A 26 -20.49 24.12 19.49
C PRO A 26 -20.19 22.62 19.51
N ASP A 27 -21.20 21.79 19.17
CA ASP A 27 -21.08 20.37 18.93
C ASP A 27 -19.85 20.08 18.04
N GLY A 28 -18.74 19.85 18.69
CA GLY A 28 -17.55 19.31 18.05
C GLY A 28 -17.83 17.88 17.64
N LYS A 29 -18.42 17.67 16.48
CA LYS A 29 -18.27 16.40 15.77
C LYS A 29 -16.77 16.17 15.65
N ILE A 30 -16.22 15.35 16.55
CA ILE A 30 -14.92 14.72 16.37
C ILE A 30 -15.10 13.88 15.11
N LEU A 31 -14.68 14.42 13.96
CA LEU A 31 -14.52 13.63 12.75
C LEU A 31 -13.53 12.55 13.16
N ALA A 32 -14.02 11.31 13.26
CA ALA A 32 -13.17 10.17 13.55
C ALA A 32 -12.01 10.22 12.56
N GLU A 33 -10.81 10.45 13.07
CA GLU A 33 -9.60 10.51 12.27
C GLU A 33 -9.51 9.21 11.49
N VAL A 34 -9.63 9.27 10.17
CA VAL A 34 -9.61 8.09 9.32
C VAL A 34 -8.20 7.53 9.40
N ARG A 35 -8.00 6.50 10.22
CA ARG A 35 -6.70 5.85 10.37
C ARG A 35 -6.29 5.23 9.05
N GLN A 36 -5.12 5.63 8.55
CA GLN A 36 -4.50 5.06 7.37
C GLN A 36 -4.08 3.62 7.65
N GLU A 37 -4.29 2.75 6.67
CA GLU A 37 -3.78 1.40 6.67
C GLU A 37 -2.29 1.37 6.31
N PHE A 38 -1.66 0.26 6.65
CA PHE A 38 -0.34 -0.11 6.19
C PHE A 38 -0.44 -1.39 5.37
N TYR A 39 0.46 -1.54 4.41
CA TYR A 39 0.48 -2.71 3.54
C TYR A 39 1.83 -3.39 3.56
N GLN A 40 1.83 -4.72 3.59
CA GLN A 40 3.00 -5.51 3.23
C GLN A 40 2.76 -6.11 1.85
N LEU A 41 3.58 -5.71 0.88
CA LEU A 41 3.60 -6.32 -0.44
C LEU A 41 4.70 -7.39 -0.44
N ARG A 42 4.30 -8.66 -0.60
CA ARG A 42 5.20 -9.82 -0.70
C ARG A 42 5.30 -10.26 -2.14
N ILE A 43 6.50 -10.56 -2.60
CA ILE A 43 6.80 -11.03 -3.95
C ILE A 43 7.51 -12.37 -3.83
N TYR A 44 7.03 -13.37 -4.57
CA TYR A 44 7.62 -14.70 -4.60
C TYR A 44 8.00 -15.03 -6.05
N THR A 45 9.30 -14.98 -6.36
CA THR A 45 9.84 -15.45 -7.64
C THR A 45 9.94 -16.98 -7.60
N LEU A 46 9.35 -17.64 -8.58
CA LEU A 46 9.16 -19.09 -8.60
C LEU A 46 9.79 -19.70 -9.87
N ARG A 47 10.03 -21.01 -9.82
CA ARG A 47 10.22 -21.83 -11.01
C ARG A 47 8.89 -22.46 -11.43
N THR A 48 8.77 -22.80 -12.70
CA THR A 48 7.64 -23.59 -13.21
C THR A 48 7.56 -24.97 -12.53
N GLY A 49 6.38 -25.58 -12.55
CA GLY A 49 6.16 -26.90 -11.98
C GLY A 49 5.84 -26.88 -10.48
N PRO A 50 6.50 -27.70 -9.64
CA PRO A 50 6.08 -27.96 -8.27
C PRO A 50 5.99 -26.70 -7.36
N GLN A 51 6.83 -25.71 -7.58
CA GLN A 51 6.82 -24.48 -6.77
C GLN A 51 5.52 -23.69 -6.92
N LEU A 52 4.90 -23.69 -8.09
CA LEU A 52 3.62 -22.99 -8.32
C LEU A 52 2.51 -23.58 -7.43
N ALA A 53 2.32 -24.90 -7.51
CA ALA A 53 1.30 -25.59 -6.74
C ALA A 53 1.56 -25.51 -5.23
N LEU A 54 2.82 -25.65 -4.81
CA LEU A 54 3.22 -25.56 -3.41
C LEU A 54 2.94 -24.15 -2.83
N THR A 55 3.34 -23.11 -3.55
CA THR A 55 3.17 -21.72 -3.11
C THR A 55 1.70 -21.31 -3.12
N GLN A 56 0.93 -21.69 -4.16
CA GLN A 56 -0.50 -21.41 -4.17
C GLN A 56 -1.22 -22.15 -3.02
N GLY A 57 -0.89 -23.43 -2.81
CA GLY A 57 -1.44 -24.19 -1.71
C GLY A 57 -1.08 -23.63 -0.32
N TYR A 58 0.12 -23.07 -0.18
CA TYR A 58 0.52 -22.34 1.03
C TYR A 58 -0.35 -21.10 1.26
N PHE A 59 -0.61 -20.29 0.22
CA PHE A 59 -1.48 -19.12 0.36
C PHE A 59 -2.90 -19.54 0.75
N GLU A 60 -3.46 -20.53 0.06
CA GLU A 60 -4.85 -20.95 0.22
C GLU A 60 -5.12 -21.61 1.57
N ARG A 61 -4.24 -22.52 2.00
CA ARG A 61 -4.49 -23.39 3.16
C ARG A 61 -3.81 -22.95 4.45
N ALA A 62 -2.82 -22.07 4.37
CA ALA A 62 -2.06 -21.65 5.54
C ALA A 62 -2.03 -20.13 5.74
N LEU A 63 -1.47 -19.38 4.77
CA LEU A 63 -1.19 -17.95 4.97
C LEU A 63 -2.47 -17.13 5.10
N ILE A 64 -3.40 -17.19 4.12
CA ILE A 64 -4.62 -16.37 4.12
C ILE A 64 -5.52 -16.72 5.31
N PRO A 65 -5.78 -18.00 5.65
CA PRO A 65 -6.54 -18.33 6.86
C PRO A 65 -5.91 -17.78 8.15
N ALA A 66 -4.59 -17.85 8.28
CA ALA A 66 -3.91 -17.31 9.46
C ALA A 66 -3.96 -15.76 9.51
N LEU A 67 -3.83 -15.09 8.36
CA LEU A 67 -3.98 -13.63 8.29
C LEU A 67 -5.41 -13.20 8.65
N ASN A 68 -6.42 -13.94 8.22
CA ASN A 68 -7.81 -13.67 8.59
C ASN A 68 -8.04 -13.82 10.10
N ARG A 69 -7.42 -14.81 10.76
CA ARG A 69 -7.46 -14.95 12.24
C ARG A 69 -6.77 -13.78 12.95
N LEU A 70 -5.84 -13.11 12.28
CA LEU A 70 -5.17 -11.92 12.78
C LEU A 70 -5.88 -10.61 12.36
N GLU A 71 -7.10 -10.71 11.81
CA GLU A 71 -7.90 -9.57 11.33
C GLU A 71 -7.22 -8.76 10.22
N MET A 72 -6.33 -9.39 9.46
CA MET A 72 -5.65 -8.82 8.30
C MET A 72 -6.36 -9.25 7.01
N ALA A 73 -7.51 -8.68 6.74
CA ALA A 73 -8.32 -8.96 5.57
C ALA A 73 -8.87 -7.65 4.97
N PRO A 74 -9.14 -7.61 3.63
CA PRO A 74 -8.96 -8.67 2.66
C PRO A 74 -7.51 -8.82 2.18
N VAL A 75 -7.05 -10.06 2.01
CA VAL A 75 -5.71 -10.36 1.48
C VAL A 75 -5.77 -10.55 -0.03
N GLY A 76 -4.93 -9.81 -0.76
CA GLY A 76 -4.76 -10.00 -2.20
C GLY A 76 -3.70 -11.07 -2.48
N ALA A 77 -4.00 -12.02 -3.37
CA ALA A 77 -3.05 -12.98 -3.88
C ALA A 77 -3.16 -13.03 -5.42
N PHE A 78 -2.04 -12.78 -6.09
CA PHE A 78 -2.02 -12.57 -7.53
C PHE A 78 -0.88 -13.33 -8.20
N LYS A 79 -1.07 -13.70 -9.47
CA LYS A 79 0.02 -14.15 -10.33
C LYS A 79 0.37 -13.05 -11.33
N LEU A 80 1.64 -12.93 -11.67
CA LEU A 80 2.13 -12.06 -12.73
C LEU A 80 1.81 -12.69 -14.09
N ASP A 81 1.06 -11.98 -14.93
CA ASP A 81 0.79 -12.39 -16.31
C ASP A 81 1.78 -11.76 -17.29
N ILE A 82 2.09 -10.47 -17.11
CA ILE A 82 3.03 -9.72 -17.93
C ILE A 82 3.95 -8.89 -17.02
N GLY A 83 5.25 -9.15 -17.09
CA GLY A 83 6.28 -8.47 -16.32
C GLY A 83 7.66 -9.10 -16.52
N PRO A 84 8.71 -8.59 -15.85
CA PRO A 84 10.09 -8.95 -16.13
C PRO A 84 10.47 -10.38 -15.72
N GLU A 85 9.82 -10.93 -14.68
CA GLU A 85 10.15 -12.25 -14.15
C GLU A 85 8.88 -13.07 -13.96
N THR A 86 8.71 -14.12 -14.75
CA THR A 86 7.59 -15.08 -14.62
C THR A 86 8.14 -16.51 -14.50
N PRO A 87 7.51 -17.34 -13.67
CA PRO A 87 6.35 -17.09 -12.80
C PRO A 87 6.71 -16.34 -11.51
N THR A 88 5.89 -15.34 -11.18
CA THR A 88 5.99 -14.59 -9.91
C THR A 88 4.62 -14.42 -9.30
N TYR A 89 4.50 -14.59 -7.99
CA TYR A 89 3.29 -14.36 -7.23
C TYR A 89 3.45 -13.15 -6.30
N TYR A 90 2.36 -12.40 -6.15
CA TYR A 90 2.26 -11.22 -5.30
C TYR A 90 1.22 -11.46 -4.22
N VAL A 91 1.52 -11.04 -2.98
CA VAL A 91 0.55 -11.05 -1.88
C VAL A 91 0.52 -9.66 -1.26
N LEU A 92 -0.68 -9.06 -1.18
CA LEU A 92 -0.94 -7.78 -0.53
C LEU A 92 -1.65 -8.04 0.80
N VAL A 93 -1.02 -7.65 1.90
CA VAL A 93 -1.53 -7.85 3.26
C VAL A 93 -1.80 -6.48 3.88
N PRO A 94 -3.07 -6.11 4.16
CA PRO A 94 -3.40 -4.89 4.88
C PRO A 94 -3.26 -5.08 6.39
N ALA A 95 -2.96 -4.00 7.10
CA ALA A 95 -3.00 -3.94 8.57
C ALA A 95 -3.27 -2.51 9.06
N THR A 96 -3.72 -2.38 10.29
CA THR A 96 -3.99 -1.10 10.94
C THR A 96 -2.73 -0.44 11.55
N SER A 97 -1.59 -1.15 11.60
CA SER A 97 -0.31 -0.60 12.04
C SER A 97 0.88 -1.26 11.34
N ALA A 98 1.94 -0.48 11.13
CA ALA A 98 3.21 -0.97 10.58
C ALA A 98 3.88 -2.00 11.50
N GLU A 99 3.81 -1.79 12.81
CA GLU A 99 4.37 -2.71 13.82
C GLU A 99 3.79 -4.12 13.68
N THR A 100 2.49 -4.23 13.45
CA THR A 100 1.81 -5.51 13.23
C THR A 100 2.38 -6.26 12.03
N LEU A 101 2.69 -5.56 10.93
CA LEU A 101 3.29 -6.14 9.74
C LEU A 101 4.76 -6.53 9.94
N VAL A 102 5.52 -5.74 10.70
CA VAL A 102 6.91 -6.06 11.05
C VAL A 102 6.98 -7.30 11.93
N ALA A 103 6.08 -7.43 12.90
CA ALA A 103 6.01 -8.58 13.81
C ALA A 103 5.30 -9.82 13.22
N LEU A 104 4.80 -9.74 11.98
CA LEU A 104 3.87 -10.73 11.42
C LEU A 104 4.44 -12.15 11.39
N ASP A 105 5.67 -12.35 10.96
CA ASP A 105 6.25 -13.70 10.90
C ASP A 105 6.45 -14.31 12.28
N THR A 106 6.77 -13.50 13.29
CA THR A 106 6.87 -13.94 14.68
C THR A 106 5.50 -14.33 15.22
N ARG A 107 4.45 -13.60 14.88
CA ARG A 107 3.06 -13.93 15.26
C ARG A 107 2.58 -15.20 14.57
N LEU A 108 2.80 -15.34 13.28
CA LEU A 108 2.48 -16.54 12.51
C LEU A 108 3.22 -17.76 13.05
N GLY A 109 4.49 -17.60 13.46
CA GLY A 109 5.28 -18.69 14.06
C GLY A 109 4.73 -19.23 15.39
N LYS A 110 3.87 -18.46 16.06
CA LYS A 110 3.18 -18.88 17.31
C LYS A 110 1.80 -19.49 17.05
N ASP A 111 1.26 -19.38 15.85
CA ASP A 111 0.00 -19.99 15.44
C ASP A 111 0.24 -21.46 15.07
N THR A 112 -0.14 -22.38 15.93
CA THR A 112 0.09 -23.82 15.74
C THR A 112 -0.63 -24.38 14.52
N GLU A 113 -1.82 -23.87 14.19
CA GLU A 113 -2.57 -24.25 13.00
C GLU A 113 -1.83 -23.82 11.73
N TYR A 114 -1.38 -22.56 11.70
CA TYR A 114 -0.55 -22.06 10.60
C TYR A 114 0.73 -22.86 10.45
N VAL A 115 1.47 -23.08 11.54
CA VAL A 115 2.74 -23.82 11.51
C VAL A 115 2.55 -25.21 10.91
N LYS A 116 1.49 -25.93 11.31
CA LYS A 116 1.14 -27.26 10.78
C LYS A 116 0.75 -27.18 9.30
N ALA A 117 -0.13 -26.26 8.93
CA ALA A 117 -0.63 -26.13 7.54
C ALA A 117 0.46 -25.64 6.57
N ALA A 118 1.40 -24.83 7.04
CA ALA A 118 2.47 -24.24 6.25
C ALA A 118 3.73 -25.13 6.17
N SER A 119 3.81 -26.25 6.85
CA SER A 119 5.05 -27.03 7.00
C SER A 119 5.70 -27.38 5.65
N GLY A 120 4.93 -27.86 4.67
CA GLY A 120 5.46 -28.21 3.36
C GLY A 120 6.12 -27.04 2.61
N PHE A 121 5.69 -25.82 2.88
CA PHE A 121 6.27 -24.61 2.29
C PHE A 121 7.43 -24.08 3.14
N ARG A 122 7.24 -24.01 4.47
CA ARG A 122 8.23 -23.44 5.41
C ARG A 122 9.46 -24.30 5.56
N ASP A 123 9.28 -25.62 5.57
CA ASP A 123 10.33 -26.59 5.85
C ASP A 123 10.84 -27.26 4.56
N ALA A 124 10.54 -26.64 3.39
CA ALA A 124 10.98 -27.14 2.09
C ALA A 124 12.51 -27.25 2.04
N PRO A 125 13.06 -28.45 1.68
CA PRO A 125 14.51 -28.69 1.68
C PRO A 125 15.20 -27.91 0.56
N ALA A 126 16.49 -27.63 0.72
CA ALA A 126 17.31 -26.94 -0.27
C ALA A 126 17.32 -27.65 -1.64
N SER A 127 17.13 -28.97 -1.67
CA SER A 127 17.03 -29.79 -2.91
C SER A 127 15.71 -29.58 -3.64
N ALA A 128 14.66 -29.12 -2.97
CA ALA A 128 13.34 -28.82 -3.53
C ALA A 128 12.74 -27.57 -2.86
N PRO A 129 13.32 -26.38 -3.07
CA PRO A 129 12.93 -25.16 -2.39
C PRO A 129 11.54 -24.70 -2.84
N ALA A 130 10.78 -24.09 -1.91
CA ALA A 130 9.43 -23.62 -2.17
C ALA A 130 9.38 -22.41 -3.13
N PHE A 131 10.45 -21.62 -3.21
CA PHE A 131 10.59 -20.45 -4.08
C PHE A 131 12.07 -20.23 -4.44
N VAL A 132 12.31 -19.38 -5.42
CA VAL A 132 13.67 -18.91 -5.78
C VAL A 132 14.07 -17.75 -4.88
N ARG A 133 13.17 -16.76 -4.72
CA ARG A 133 13.39 -15.54 -3.94
C ARG A 133 12.06 -15.07 -3.35
N ALA A 134 12.10 -14.54 -2.14
CA ALA A 134 11.00 -13.83 -1.52
C ALA A 134 11.44 -12.43 -1.12
N GLU A 135 10.67 -11.42 -1.52
CA GLU A 135 10.90 -10.01 -1.21
C GLU A 135 9.69 -9.44 -0.49
N ARG A 136 9.91 -8.39 0.31
CA ARG A 136 8.85 -7.70 1.04
C ARG A 136 9.09 -6.22 1.05
N SER A 137 8.00 -5.46 0.87
CA SER A 137 8.00 -4.02 1.06
C SER A 137 6.92 -3.65 2.07
N LEU A 138 7.19 -2.62 2.88
CA LEU A 138 6.25 -2.01 3.81
C LEU A 138 5.83 -0.66 3.25
N LEU A 139 4.52 -0.44 3.15
CA LEU A 139 3.94 0.78 2.62
C LEU A 139 2.94 1.37 3.62
N SER A 140 2.78 2.70 3.61
CA SER A 140 1.65 3.38 4.27
C SER A 140 0.63 3.80 3.22
N ALA A 141 -0.66 3.65 3.52
CA ALA A 141 -1.72 4.15 2.65
C ALA A 141 -1.61 5.66 2.42
N PHE A 142 -2.06 6.15 1.28
CA PHE A 142 -2.17 7.60 1.05
C PHE A 142 -3.29 8.21 1.87
N ALA A 143 -3.14 9.48 2.29
CA ALA A 143 -4.17 10.20 3.01
C ALA A 143 -5.47 10.32 2.19
N GLY A 144 -5.37 10.55 0.89
CA GLY A 144 -6.50 10.62 -0.04
C GLY A 144 -7.13 9.25 -0.36
N TRP A 145 -6.48 8.14 0.02
CA TRP A 145 -6.98 6.76 -0.15
C TRP A 145 -6.54 5.90 1.03
N PRO A 146 -7.10 6.14 2.22
CA PRO A 146 -6.54 5.65 3.48
C PRO A 146 -6.72 4.16 3.72
N LYS A 147 -7.54 3.48 2.92
CA LYS A 147 -7.83 2.05 3.05
C LYS A 147 -7.87 1.35 1.72
N LEU A 148 -7.57 0.07 1.74
CA LEU A 148 -7.75 -0.82 0.61
C LEU A 148 -9.24 -0.96 0.29
N VAL A 149 -9.59 -0.79 -0.99
CA VAL A 149 -10.96 -0.95 -1.50
C VAL A 149 -10.99 -2.15 -2.46
N PRO A 150 -11.52 -3.30 -2.03
CA PRO A 150 -11.59 -4.46 -2.89
C PRO A 150 -12.60 -4.22 -4.02
N PRO A 151 -12.29 -4.61 -5.28
CA PRO A 151 -13.24 -4.53 -6.36
C PRO A 151 -14.33 -5.60 -6.25
N LYS A 152 -15.37 -5.48 -7.05
CA LYS A 152 -16.39 -6.53 -7.19
C LYS A 152 -15.73 -7.84 -7.64
N LYS A 153 -16.23 -8.97 -7.15
CA LYS A 153 -15.75 -10.32 -7.51
C LYS A 153 -16.29 -10.77 -8.89
N GLU A 154 -15.86 -10.08 -9.92
CA GLU A 154 -16.14 -10.40 -11.32
C GLU A 154 -14.83 -10.78 -12.03
N LYS A 155 -14.89 -11.21 -13.29
CA LYS A 155 -13.67 -11.39 -14.11
C LYS A 155 -12.94 -10.06 -14.17
N ARG A 156 -11.68 -10.06 -13.77
CA ARG A 156 -10.87 -8.84 -13.68
C ARG A 156 -9.39 -9.12 -13.82
N ILE A 157 -8.69 -8.07 -14.23
CA ILE A 157 -7.23 -7.99 -14.21
C ILE A 157 -6.82 -6.83 -13.32
N PHE A 158 -5.58 -6.85 -12.87
CA PHE A 158 -5.01 -5.77 -12.07
C PHE A 158 -3.77 -5.21 -12.75
N GLN A 159 -3.56 -3.92 -12.60
CA GLN A 159 -2.33 -3.24 -12.94
C GLN A 159 -1.67 -2.77 -11.65
N LEU A 160 -0.49 -3.30 -11.33
CA LEU A 160 0.35 -2.85 -10.23
C LEU A 160 1.41 -1.90 -10.80
N ARG A 161 1.42 -0.66 -10.33
CA ARG A 161 2.35 0.37 -10.79
C ARG A 161 3.22 0.84 -9.64
N THR A 162 4.52 0.95 -9.91
CA THR A 162 5.47 1.55 -8.98
C THR A 162 6.14 2.72 -9.65
N TYR A 163 6.13 3.89 -9.00
CA TYR A 163 6.86 5.08 -9.41
C TYR A 163 8.05 5.29 -8.50
N GLU A 164 9.23 5.28 -9.07
CA GLU A 164 10.48 5.60 -8.40
C GLU A 164 10.77 7.10 -8.64
N SER A 165 11.27 7.79 -7.64
CA SER A 165 11.58 9.22 -7.74
C SER A 165 13.09 9.47 -7.67
N PRO A 166 13.62 10.52 -8.35
CA PRO A 166 15.05 10.82 -8.37
C PRO A 166 15.58 11.36 -7.04
N SER A 167 14.69 11.79 -6.13
CA SER A 167 15.05 12.31 -4.82
C SER A 167 13.88 12.22 -3.84
N GLN A 168 14.16 12.38 -2.54
CA GLN A 168 13.12 12.42 -1.51
C GLN A 168 12.16 13.60 -1.69
N VAL A 169 12.65 14.75 -2.11
CA VAL A 169 11.81 15.95 -2.36
C VAL A 169 10.85 15.70 -3.54
N ALA A 170 11.35 15.12 -4.62
CA ALA A 170 10.55 14.75 -5.79
C ALA A 170 9.48 13.71 -5.42
N HIS A 171 9.83 12.73 -4.58
CA HIS A 171 8.91 11.72 -4.07
C HIS A 171 7.78 12.34 -3.24
N VAL A 172 8.11 13.20 -2.26
CA VAL A 172 7.11 13.91 -1.45
C VAL A 172 6.16 14.70 -2.35
N ARG A 173 6.71 15.40 -3.36
CA ARG A 173 5.86 16.14 -4.32
C ARG A 173 4.94 15.22 -5.12
N LYS A 174 5.43 14.06 -5.60
CA LYS A 174 4.58 13.08 -6.32
C LYS A 174 3.45 12.54 -5.44
N VAL A 175 3.73 12.20 -4.17
CA VAL A 175 2.71 11.76 -3.21
C VAL A 175 1.68 12.86 -2.94
N GLN A 176 2.12 14.11 -2.79
CA GLN A 176 1.23 15.27 -2.63
C GLN A 176 0.32 15.44 -3.85
N MET A 177 0.86 15.38 -5.06
CA MET A 177 0.12 15.49 -6.31
C MET A 177 -1.02 14.45 -6.41
N PHE A 178 -0.76 13.20 -5.98
CA PHE A 178 -1.79 12.17 -5.88
C PHE A 178 -2.88 12.57 -4.88
N ASN A 179 -2.49 12.95 -3.65
CA ASN A 179 -3.45 13.27 -2.59
C ASN A 179 -4.26 14.54 -2.86
N GLU A 180 -3.67 15.53 -3.53
CA GLU A 180 -4.31 16.82 -3.80
C GLU A 180 -5.30 16.75 -4.97
N ALA A 181 -5.02 15.95 -6.04
CA ALA A 181 -5.83 15.97 -7.24
C ALA A 181 -5.85 14.66 -8.04
N GLU A 182 -4.74 13.92 -8.19
CA GLU A 182 -4.63 12.81 -9.15
C GLU A 182 -5.58 11.66 -8.82
N ILE A 183 -5.81 11.35 -7.53
CA ILE A 183 -6.77 10.33 -7.08
C ILE A 183 -8.20 10.69 -7.50
N GLU A 184 -8.61 11.96 -7.35
CA GLU A 184 -9.91 12.42 -7.80
C GLU A 184 -10.06 12.31 -9.32
N ILE A 185 -9.03 12.70 -10.06
CA ILE A 185 -9.01 12.57 -11.52
C ILE A 185 -9.11 11.10 -11.94
N PHE A 186 -8.41 10.17 -11.26
CA PHE A 186 -8.52 8.74 -11.49
C PHE A 186 -9.97 8.26 -11.39
N THR A 187 -10.61 8.54 -10.27
CA THR A 187 -11.99 8.08 -10.01
C THR A 187 -12.99 8.71 -10.97
N ARG A 188 -12.87 10.00 -11.27
CA ARG A 188 -13.74 10.73 -12.18
C ARG A 188 -13.63 10.24 -13.62
N THR A 189 -12.45 9.83 -14.06
CA THR A 189 -12.20 9.30 -15.41
C THR A 189 -12.49 7.80 -15.53
N GLY A 190 -12.97 7.18 -14.44
CA GLY A 190 -13.40 5.79 -14.40
C GLY A 190 -12.29 4.78 -14.09
N LEU A 191 -11.07 5.22 -13.82
CA LEU A 191 -10.06 4.34 -13.23
C LEU A 191 -10.53 3.86 -11.85
N THR A 192 -10.30 2.60 -11.52
CA THR A 192 -10.80 1.97 -10.31
C THR A 192 -9.63 1.57 -9.40
N PRO A 193 -9.23 2.44 -8.45
CA PRO A 193 -8.14 2.14 -7.54
C PRO A 193 -8.52 1.08 -6.51
N VAL A 194 -7.53 0.23 -6.17
CA VAL A 194 -7.61 -0.75 -5.09
C VAL A 194 -6.86 -0.25 -3.86
N PHE A 195 -5.63 0.22 -4.03
CA PHE A 195 -4.85 0.87 -2.98
C PHE A 195 -3.82 1.82 -3.58
N PHE A 196 -3.37 2.77 -2.77
CA PHE A 196 -2.17 3.58 -2.97
C PHE A 196 -1.29 3.46 -1.74
N GLY A 197 0.01 3.29 -1.94
CA GLY A 197 0.97 3.12 -0.84
C GLY A 197 2.27 3.88 -1.08
N ASP A 198 2.69 4.64 -0.08
CA ASP A 198 4.02 5.23 0.03
C ASP A 198 4.98 4.18 0.59
N THR A 199 6.07 3.89 -0.07
CA THR A 199 7.02 2.86 0.34
C THR A 199 7.88 3.37 1.49
N LEU A 200 7.67 2.80 2.68
CA LEU A 200 8.45 3.10 3.88
C LEU A 200 9.75 2.29 3.94
N ILE A 201 9.69 1.02 3.52
CA ILE A 201 10.82 0.09 3.46
C ILE A 201 10.66 -0.76 2.21
N GLY A 202 11.67 -0.79 1.34
CA GLY A 202 11.65 -1.55 0.09
C GLY A 202 12.97 -1.48 -0.65
N THR A 203 13.04 -2.10 -1.82
CA THR A 203 14.27 -2.23 -2.64
C THR A 203 14.48 -1.08 -3.62
N ARG A 204 13.44 -0.31 -3.93
CA ARG A 204 13.43 0.74 -4.96
C ARG A 204 12.91 2.03 -4.36
N MET A 205 13.77 2.71 -3.59
CA MET A 205 13.36 3.91 -2.84
C MET A 205 14.11 5.15 -3.30
N PRO A 206 13.46 6.33 -3.19
CA PRO A 206 12.09 6.55 -2.75
C PRO A 206 11.09 6.16 -3.83
N SER A 207 9.97 5.56 -3.44
CA SER A 207 8.96 5.07 -4.39
C SER A 207 7.56 5.00 -3.79
N LEU A 208 6.56 5.03 -4.65
CA LEU A 208 5.17 4.74 -4.33
C LEU A 208 4.67 3.58 -5.19
N THR A 209 3.70 2.84 -4.69
CA THR A 209 3.07 1.73 -5.42
C THR A 209 1.56 1.81 -5.28
N TYR A 210 0.85 1.61 -6.39
CA TYR A 210 -0.61 1.54 -6.38
C TYR A 210 -1.14 0.45 -7.31
N MET A 211 -2.39 0.06 -7.09
CA MET A 211 -3.05 -0.96 -7.89
C MET A 211 -4.38 -0.45 -8.41
N LEU A 212 -4.62 -0.66 -9.69
CA LEU A 212 -5.89 -0.44 -10.36
C LEU A 212 -6.49 -1.79 -10.80
N THR A 213 -7.81 -1.83 -10.98
CA THR A 213 -8.51 -2.99 -11.51
C THR A 213 -9.33 -2.64 -12.74
N PHE A 214 -9.45 -3.62 -13.65
CA PHE A 214 -10.16 -3.52 -14.93
C PHE A 214 -10.81 -4.87 -15.26
N ALA A 215 -11.88 -4.86 -16.03
CA ALA A 215 -12.49 -6.09 -16.51
C ALA A 215 -11.55 -6.85 -17.46
N ASP A 216 -10.82 -6.11 -18.31
CA ASP A 216 -9.87 -6.63 -19.30
C ASP A 216 -8.90 -5.54 -19.80
N THR A 217 -8.06 -5.89 -20.76
CA THR A 217 -7.08 -4.97 -21.37
C THR A 217 -7.72 -3.90 -22.26
N ALA A 218 -8.90 -4.15 -22.82
CA ALA A 218 -9.62 -3.17 -23.64
C ALA A 218 -10.15 -2.04 -22.72
N GLU A 219 -10.76 -2.39 -21.60
CA GLU A 219 -11.19 -1.42 -20.59
C GLU A 219 -9.99 -0.62 -20.03
N LEU A 220 -8.88 -1.30 -19.70
CA LEU A 220 -7.65 -0.66 -19.26
C LEU A 220 -7.21 0.42 -20.26
N THR A 221 -7.13 0.07 -21.55
CA THR A 221 -6.70 1.00 -22.60
C THR A 221 -7.66 2.20 -22.70
N ALA A 222 -8.95 1.95 -22.69
CA ALA A 222 -9.97 3.01 -22.81
C ALA A 222 -9.94 3.97 -21.60
N LYS A 223 -9.82 3.44 -20.38
CA LYS A 223 -9.79 4.29 -19.16
C LYS A 223 -8.51 5.10 -19.04
N TRP A 224 -7.36 4.53 -19.40
CA TRP A 224 -6.11 5.31 -19.46
C TRP A 224 -6.13 6.38 -20.54
N ALA A 225 -6.77 6.13 -21.69
CA ALA A 225 -6.97 7.15 -22.71
C ALA A 225 -7.86 8.29 -22.20
N ALA A 226 -8.96 7.98 -21.50
CA ALA A 226 -9.83 8.98 -20.88
C ALA A 226 -9.09 9.83 -19.83
N PHE A 227 -8.31 9.20 -18.96
CA PHE A 227 -7.48 9.90 -17.98
C PHE A 227 -6.46 10.82 -18.64
N SER A 228 -5.73 10.33 -19.64
CA SER A 228 -4.71 11.13 -20.36
C SER A 228 -5.31 12.29 -21.14
N ALA A 229 -6.55 12.20 -21.57
CA ALA A 229 -7.26 13.25 -22.28
C ALA A 229 -7.86 14.31 -21.34
N ASP A 230 -8.00 14.03 -20.05
CA ASP A 230 -8.65 14.91 -19.07
C ASP A 230 -7.92 16.25 -18.95
N PRO A 231 -8.61 17.39 -19.07
CA PRO A 231 -7.99 18.72 -19.02
C PRO A 231 -7.32 19.05 -17.67
N ALA A 232 -7.89 18.57 -16.55
CA ALA A 232 -7.31 18.82 -15.24
C ALA A 232 -6.03 17.99 -15.04
N TRP A 233 -5.97 16.75 -15.56
CA TRP A 233 -4.74 15.99 -15.61
C TRP A 233 -3.65 16.69 -16.43
N LYS A 234 -3.98 17.16 -17.63
CA LYS A 234 -3.04 17.88 -18.48
C LYS A 234 -2.51 19.14 -17.79
N GLY A 235 -3.40 19.89 -17.14
CA GLY A 235 -2.99 21.06 -16.37
C GLY A 235 -2.06 20.70 -15.21
N LEU A 236 -2.45 19.71 -14.40
CA LEU A 236 -1.69 19.27 -13.22
C LEU A 236 -0.31 18.73 -13.57
N SER A 237 -0.23 17.85 -14.58
CA SER A 237 1.01 17.16 -14.98
C SER A 237 2.01 18.04 -15.72
N GLN A 238 1.58 19.20 -16.22
CA GLN A 238 2.43 20.16 -16.92
C GLN A 238 2.88 21.34 -16.04
N MET A 239 2.38 21.42 -14.80
CA MET A 239 2.81 22.45 -13.86
C MET A 239 4.30 22.28 -13.52
N PRO A 240 5.09 23.35 -13.42
CA PRO A 240 6.46 23.29 -12.93
C PRO A 240 6.52 22.58 -11.58
N GLY A 241 7.45 21.64 -11.44
CA GLY A 241 7.59 20.80 -10.25
C GLY A 241 6.68 19.55 -10.20
N ASN A 242 5.83 19.33 -11.23
CA ASN A 242 4.93 18.19 -11.34
C ASN A 242 5.21 17.30 -12.54
N THR A 243 6.07 17.73 -13.46
CA THR A 243 6.33 16.94 -14.67
C THR A 243 7.03 15.63 -14.32
N ASP A 244 6.73 14.57 -15.06
CA ASP A 244 7.40 13.28 -14.85
C ASP A 244 8.92 13.40 -14.97
N ALA A 245 9.43 14.28 -15.84
CA ALA A 245 10.86 14.53 -15.97
C ALA A 245 11.51 15.10 -14.69
N GLU A 246 10.74 15.80 -13.85
CA GLU A 246 11.22 16.39 -12.60
C GLU A 246 11.07 15.47 -11.39
N ILE A 247 9.99 14.66 -11.35
CA ILE A 247 9.62 13.93 -10.13
C ILE A 247 9.56 12.41 -10.26
N VAL A 248 9.78 11.86 -11.46
CA VAL A 248 9.76 10.41 -11.71
C VAL A 248 11.05 9.97 -12.41
N SER A 249 11.76 9.01 -11.83
CA SER A 249 12.97 8.43 -12.43
C SER A 249 12.69 7.13 -13.18
N ASN A 250 11.68 6.36 -12.75
CA ASN A 250 11.28 5.11 -13.40
C ASN A 250 9.82 4.78 -13.08
N ILE A 251 9.14 4.09 -14.01
CA ILE A 251 7.79 3.55 -13.84
C ILE A 251 7.80 2.08 -14.18
N SER A 252 7.43 1.24 -13.21
CA SER A 252 7.16 -0.17 -13.45
C SER A 252 5.67 -0.41 -13.62
N ASN A 253 5.30 -1.21 -14.63
CA ASN A 253 3.93 -1.63 -14.91
C ASN A 253 3.87 -3.16 -14.93
N LEU A 254 3.07 -3.75 -14.06
CA LEU A 254 2.86 -5.18 -13.99
C LEU A 254 1.39 -5.51 -14.16
N TYR A 255 1.10 -6.54 -14.94
CA TYR A 255 -0.28 -7.01 -15.17
C TYR A 255 -0.47 -8.32 -14.43
N LEU A 256 -1.49 -8.37 -13.58
CA LEU A 256 -1.72 -9.46 -12.64
C LEU A 256 -3.13 -10.03 -12.81
N SER A 257 -3.26 -11.34 -12.61
CA SER A 257 -4.55 -12.01 -12.40
C SER A 257 -4.67 -12.48 -10.95
N PRO A 258 -5.88 -12.41 -10.36
CA PRO A 258 -6.07 -12.92 -9.01
C PRO A 258 -5.95 -14.45 -9.00
N LEU A 259 -5.31 -15.01 -7.98
CA LEU A 259 -5.39 -16.43 -7.69
C LEU A 259 -6.78 -16.78 -7.12
N SER A 260 -7.18 -18.05 -7.21
CA SER A 260 -8.49 -18.52 -6.70
C SER A 260 -8.71 -18.22 -5.22
N CYS A 261 -7.64 -18.17 -4.42
CA CYS A 261 -7.67 -17.84 -2.99
C CYS A 261 -7.64 -16.34 -2.70
N SER A 262 -7.50 -15.46 -3.71
CA SER A 262 -7.48 -14.02 -3.50
C SER A 262 -8.80 -13.51 -2.96
N GLN A 263 -8.74 -12.65 -1.95
CA GLN A 263 -9.91 -11.98 -1.38
C GLN A 263 -10.20 -10.62 -2.04
N ILE A 264 -9.28 -10.19 -2.90
CA ILE A 264 -9.34 -8.95 -3.67
C ILE A 264 -9.57 -9.25 -5.13
#